data_05df9709dbba090978b0879ae5b2abf7
#
_entry.id   05df9709dbba090978b0879ae5b2abf7
#
_cell.length_a   1.000
_cell.length_b   1.000
_cell.length_c   1.000
_cell.angle_alpha   90.00
_cell.angle_beta   90.00
_cell.angle_gamma   90.00
#
_symmetry.space_group_name_H-M   'P 1'
#
loop_
_entity.id
_entity.type
_entity.pdbx_description
1 polymer ?
#
loop_
_entity_poly.entity_id
_entity_poly.type
_entity_poly.pdbx_seq_one_letter_code
_entity_poly.pdbx_strand_id
1 'polypeptide(L)' 'MEICPDCVLETRERNLRNRVIREHLVQWKDYPIEEATWKDEGLLLKNYPEMLSR' A
#
# COMPACT_ATOMS: atom_id res chain seq x y z
N MET A 1 18.83 -7.02 2.76
CA MET A 1 17.98 -7.03 1.57
C MET A 1 16.80 -6.12 1.77
N GLU A 2 16.55 -5.28 0.81
CA GLU A 2 15.46 -4.30 0.93
C GLU A 2 14.18 -4.83 0.30
N ILE A 3 13.08 -4.52 0.94
CA ILE A 3 11.76 -4.82 0.41
C ILE A 3 11.22 -3.56 -0.22
N CYS A 4 10.98 -3.62 -1.53
CA CYS A 4 10.48 -2.46 -2.27
C CYS A 4 9.12 -2.79 -2.86
N PRO A 5 8.19 -1.83 -2.84
CA PRO A 5 6.91 -2.05 -3.50
C PRO A 5 7.09 -2.01 -5.01
N ASP A 6 6.36 -2.88 -5.70
CA ASP A 6 6.37 -2.89 -7.15
C ASP A 6 5.24 -2.04 -7.69
N CYS A 7 4.02 -2.33 -7.28
CA CYS A 7 2.87 -1.57 -7.73
C CYS A 7 1.70 -1.78 -6.77
N VAL A 8 0.71 -0.92 -6.92
CA VAL A 8 -0.54 -1.04 -6.17
C VAL A 8 -1.53 -1.79 -7.05
N LEU A 9 -2.05 -2.90 -6.53
CA LEU A 9 -2.98 -3.73 -7.27
C LEU A 9 -4.41 -3.26 -7.10
N GLU A 10 -4.77 -2.86 -5.88
CA GLU A 10 -6.12 -2.42 -5.56
C GLU A 10 -6.08 -1.37 -4.49
N THR A 11 -7.18 -0.64 -4.38
CA THR A 11 -7.35 0.36 -3.34
C THR A 11 -8.72 0.16 -2.72
N ARG A 12 -8.81 0.33 -1.41
CA ARG A 12 -10.09 0.25 -0.73
C ARG A 12 -10.14 1.28 0.39
N GLU A 13 -11.35 1.63 0.81
CA GLU A 13 -11.55 2.53 1.93
C GLU A 13 -12.18 1.77 3.08
N ARG A 14 -11.74 2.07 4.28
CA ARG A 14 -12.32 1.52 5.48
C ARG A 14 -12.89 2.64 6.33
N ASN A 15 -14.13 2.48 6.73
CA ASN A 15 -14.78 3.46 7.59
C ASN A 15 -14.56 3.10 9.04
N LEU A 16 -13.81 3.95 9.72
CA LEU A 16 -13.63 3.84 11.15
C LEU A 16 -14.60 4.77 11.84
N ARG A 17 -14.67 4.64 13.16
CA ARG A 17 -15.65 5.41 13.91
C ARG A 17 -15.59 6.90 13.62
N ASN A 18 -14.38 7.45 13.57
CA ASN A 18 -14.21 8.89 13.44
C ASN A 18 -13.59 9.32 12.14
N ARG A 19 -13.29 8.36 11.24
CA ARG A 19 -12.60 8.75 10.02
C ARG A 19 -12.63 7.62 9.01
N VAL A 20 -12.23 7.96 7.81
CA VAL A 20 -12.08 7.01 6.73
C VAL A 20 -10.59 6.88 6.43
N ILE A 21 -10.10 5.67 6.35
CA ILE A 21 -8.72 5.44 5.94
C ILE A 21 -8.72 4.74 4.60
N ARG A 22 -7.65 4.95 3.85
CA ARG A 22 -7.48 4.32 2.55
C ARG A 22 -6.34 3.32 2.63
N GLU A 23 -6.59 2.14 2.10
CA GLU A 23 -5.59 1.09 2.07
C GLU A 23 -5.33 0.66 0.64
N HIS A 24 -4.09 0.28 0.38
CA HIS A 24 -3.67 -0.14 -0.95
C HIS A 24 -3.10 -1.54 -0.86
N LEU A 25 -3.50 -2.38 -1.81
CA LEU A 25 -2.94 -3.73 -1.91
C LEU A 25 -1.65 -3.62 -2.70
N VAL A 26 -0.54 -3.83 -2.01
CA VAL A 26 0.78 -3.61 -2.58
C VAL A 26 1.39 -4.95 -2.98
N GLN A 27 1.81 -5.04 -4.23
CA GLN A 27 2.62 -6.15 -4.67
C GLN A 27 4.08 -5.78 -4.47
N TRP A 28 4.81 -6.64 -3.79
CA TRP A 28 6.20 -6.37 -3.46
C TRP A 28 7.10 -6.95 -4.53
N LYS A 29 8.14 -6.20 -4.86
CA LYS A 29 9.11 -6.63 -5.85
C LYS A 29 9.75 -7.93 -5.40
N ASP A 30 9.94 -8.84 -6.34
CA ASP A 30 10.57 -10.13 -6.10
C ASP A 30 9.74 -11.07 -5.25
N TYR A 31 8.47 -10.73 -5.03
CA TYR A 31 7.54 -11.60 -4.33
C TYR A 31 6.37 -11.91 -5.23
N PRO A 32 5.79 -13.11 -5.12
CA PRO A 32 4.63 -13.46 -5.93
C PRO A 32 3.41 -12.65 -5.51
N ILE A 33 2.42 -12.62 -6.38
CA ILE A 33 1.21 -11.86 -6.12
C ILE A 33 0.49 -12.36 -4.87
N GLU A 34 0.65 -13.64 -4.54
CA GLU A 34 0.03 -14.19 -3.33
C GLU A 34 0.58 -13.56 -2.07
N GLU A 35 1.74 -12.92 -2.17
CA GLU A 35 2.35 -12.26 -1.03
C GLU A 35 1.97 -10.79 -0.92
N ALA A 36 1.11 -10.32 -1.81
CA ALA A 36 0.66 -8.93 -1.74
C ALA A 36 -0.06 -8.68 -0.42
N THR A 37 0.12 -7.48 0.12
CA THR A 37 -0.48 -7.15 1.41
C THR A 37 -1.13 -5.79 1.35
N TRP A 38 -2.13 -5.59 2.21
CA TRP A 38 -2.79 -4.30 2.34
C TRP A 38 -1.99 -3.40 3.27
N LYS A 39 -1.76 -2.18 2.82
CA LYS A 39 -1.04 -1.20 3.61
C LYS A 39 -1.81 0.11 3.65
N ASP A 40 -1.75 0.76 4.80
CA ASP A 40 -2.37 2.07 5.01
C ASP A 40 -1.72 3.10 4.09
N GLU A 41 -2.54 3.96 3.48
CA GLU A 41 -2.02 4.99 2.59
C GLU A 41 -1.03 5.91 3.30
N GLY A 42 -1.35 6.27 4.55
CA GLY A 42 -0.45 7.13 5.30
C GLY A 42 0.92 6.51 5.48
N LEU A 43 0.95 5.20 5.75
CA LEU A 43 2.20 4.50 5.90
C LEU A 43 2.99 4.49 4.60
N LEU A 44 2.30 4.27 3.48
CA LEU A 44 2.96 4.25 2.19
C LEU A 44 3.51 5.63 1.83
N LEU A 45 2.75 6.68 2.12
CA LEU A 45 3.23 8.03 1.83
C LEU A 45 4.45 8.37 2.66
N LYS A 46 4.51 7.86 3.87
CA LYS A 46 5.63 8.15 4.75
C LYS A 46 6.89 7.40 4.32
N ASN A 47 6.74 6.13 3.97
CA ASN A 47 7.90 5.29 3.69
C ASN A 47 8.22 5.19 2.20
N TYR A 48 7.21 5.32 1.36
CA TYR A 48 7.37 5.18 -0.08
C TYR A 48 6.59 6.27 -0.79
N PRO A 49 6.97 7.53 -0.57
CA PRO A 49 6.17 8.63 -1.13
C PRO A 49 6.08 8.62 -2.65
N GLU A 50 7.10 8.12 -3.32
CA GLU A 50 7.12 8.11 -4.77
C GLU A 50 6.08 7.19 -5.36
N MET A 51 5.66 6.20 -4.59
CA MET A 51 4.74 5.20 -5.08
C MET A 51 3.36 5.79 -5.34
N LEU A 52 2.92 6.68 -4.48
CA LEU A 52 1.60 7.28 -4.58
C LEU A 52 1.62 8.70 -5.13
N SER A 53 2.78 9.28 -5.23
CA SER A 53 2.92 10.64 -5.73
C SER A 53 2.88 10.65 -7.25
N ARG A 54 2.19 11.62 -7.82
CA ARG A 54 2.09 11.77 -9.26
C ARG A 54 2.47 13.16 -9.66
#